data_2738c4cda57ac6ec01ceed4aa73a61f3
#
_entry.id   2738c4cda57ac6ec01ceed4aa73a61f3
#
_cell.length_a   1.000
_cell.length_b   1.000
_cell.length_c   1.000
_cell.angle_alpha   90.00
_cell.angle_beta   90.00
_cell.angle_gamma   90.00
#
_symmetry.space_group_name_H-M   'P 1'
#
loop_
_entity.id
_entity.type
_entity.pdbx_description
1 polymer ?
#
loop_
_entity_poly.entity_id
_entity_poly.type
_entity_poly.pdbx_seq_one_letter_code
_entity_poly.pdbx_strand_id
1 'polypeptide(L)'
;MGSDVPLFLIGGTVLGLDRGQEVYPLPDLEPVWCVVATPAVGVSTPQAFRDWDALCVEEGLTPEASADKLKQLSRAYAGAFAVGLPEGRPAGEGRRAGSSGVPPVGGDLAGPLESALVRTGITSWIANDFERVVFRQHPSLAEIKRILSGSGTPEAALHASLSGSGSALFGLYQAREAAESACGRLQAAGVQGTVTRTLPRDRYWSEMLQADER
;
A
#
# COMPACT_ATOMS: atom_id res chain seq x y z
N MET A 1 -17.36 -15.78 1.74
CA MET A 1 -16.47 -14.81 2.41
C MET A 1 -15.88 -13.91 1.32
N GLY A 2 -15.66 -12.61 1.63
CA GLY A 2 -14.99 -11.71 0.68
C GLY A 2 -13.53 -12.08 0.45
N SER A 3 -12.98 -11.78 -0.74
CA SER A 3 -11.59 -12.04 -1.09
C SER A 3 -10.56 -11.29 -0.22
N ASP A 4 -10.97 -10.20 0.42
CA ASP A 4 -10.10 -9.38 1.29
C ASP A 4 -9.96 -9.93 2.72
N VAL A 5 -10.78 -10.92 3.12
CA VAL A 5 -10.75 -11.47 4.49
C VAL A 5 -9.38 -12.05 4.86
N PRO A 6 -8.65 -12.76 3.98
CA PRO A 6 -7.32 -13.28 4.32
C PRO A 6 -6.32 -12.21 4.74
N LEU A 7 -6.40 -10.98 4.17
CA LEU A 7 -5.56 -9.85 4.57
C LEU A 7 -5.71 -9.55 6.06
N PHE A 8 -6.94 -9.49 6.55
CA PHE A 8 -7.23 -9.19 7.97
C PHE A 8 -6.86 -10.32 8.93
N LEU A 9 -6.71 -11.55 8.40
CA LEU A 9 -6.22 -12.68 9.19
C LEU A 9 -4.69 -12.69 9.33
N ILE A 10 -3.97 -11.97 8.49
CA ILE A 10 -2.51 -11.89 8.53
C ILE A 10 -2.05 -10.58 9.14
N GLY A 11 -2.63 -9.46 8.73
CA GLY A 11 -2.24 -8.11 9.13
C GLY A 11 -0.86 -7.69 8.60
N GLY A 12 -0.48 -6.45 8.86
CA GLY A 12 0.79 -5.88 8.42
C GLY A 12 0.93 -5.76 6.90
N THR A 13 2.16 -5.84 6.40
CA THR A 13 2.45 -5.77 4.96
C THR A 13 2.28 -7.14 4.32
N VAL A 14 1.50 -7.21 3.25
CA VAL A 14 1.21 -8.44 2.53
C VAL A 14 1.26 -8.25 1.02
N LEU A 15 1.53 -9.32 0.29
CA LEU A 15 1.33 -9.43 -1.15
C LEU A 15 0.07 -10.25 -1.40
N GLY A 16 -0.95 -9.64 -1.99
CA GLY A 16 -2.14 -10.35 -2.46
C GLY A 16 -1.98 -10.73 -3.93
N LEU A 17 -2.33 -11.95 -4.27
CA LEU A 17 -2.32 -12.48 -5.63
C LEU A 17 -3.74 -12.85 -6.08
N ASP A 18 -3.92 -13.04 -7.38
CA ASP A 18 -5.17 -13.36 -8.04
C ASP A 18 -6.28 -12.34 -7.67
N ARG A 19 -7.34 -12.75 -7.02
CA ARG A 19 -8.44 -11.88 -6.55
C ARG A 19 -8.23 -11.35 -5.14
N GLY A 20 -7.04 -11.51 -4.57
CA GLY A 20 -6.70 -11.13 -3.20
C GLY A 20 -6.89 -12.25 -2.17
N GLN A 21 -7.35 -13.44 -2.56
CA GLN A 21 -7.52 -14.58 -1.66
C GLN A 21 -6.20 -15.29 -1.32
N GLU A 22 -5.19 -15.18 -2.19
CA GLU A 22 -3.84 -15.68 -1.91
C GLU A 22 -3.02 -14.54 -1.32
N VAL A 23 -2.70 -14.61 -0.04
CA VAL A 23 -2.02 -13.55 0.68
C VAL A 23 -0.72 -14.07 1.28
N TYR A 24 0.38 -13.42 0.94
CA TYR A 24 1.72 -13.74 1.40
C TYR A 24 2.23 -12.64 2.32
N PRO A 25 2.62 -12.97 3.57
CA PRO A 25 3.20 -11.98 4.46
C PRO A 25 4.56 -11.51 3.94
N LEU A 26 4.74 -10.21 3.92
CA LEU A 26 5.99 -9.55 3.59
C LEU A 26 6.60 -8.93 4.86
N PRO A 27 7.90 -8.56 4.85
CA PRO A 27 8.47 -7.76 5.93
C PRO A 27 7.66 -6.48 6.13
N ASP A 28 7.35 -6.15 7.39
CA ASP A 28 6.61 -4.95 7.68
C ASP A 28 7.47 -3.70 7.44
N LEU A 29 6.82 -2.66 6.97
CA LEU A 29 7.41 -1.33 6.87
C LEU A 29 7.26 -0.60 8.21
N GLU A 30 8.18 0.34 8.47
CA GLU A 30 8.02 1.26 9.59
C GLU A 30 6.69 2.00 9.52
N PRO A 31 6.03 2.23 10.67
CA PRO A 31 4.75 2.94 10.70
C PRO A 31 4.84 4.33 10.09
N VAL A 32 4.04 4.60 9.07
CA VAL A 32 3.98 5.86 8.33
C VAL A 32 2.73 6.63 8.72
N TRP A 33 2.80 7.95 8.72
CA TRP A 33 1.63 8.79 8.88
C TRP A 33 0.70 8.63 7.68
N CYS A 34 -0.58 8.51 7.97
CA CYS A 34 -1.62 8.27 6.96
C CYS A 34 -2.80 9.21 7.21
N VAL A 35 -3.33 9.77 6.13
CA VAL A 35 -4.62 10.45 6.15
C VAL A 35 -5.61 9.62 5.35
N VAL A 36 -6.71 9.26 5.99
CA VAL A 36 -7.83 8.58 5.32
C VAL A 36 -8.92 9.63 5.07
N ALA A 37 -9.28 9.83 3.81
CA ALA A 37 -10.40 10.66 3.39
C ALA A 37 -11.63 9.80 3.14
N THR A 38 -12.77 10.20 3.74
CA THR A 38 -14.05 9.50 3.59
C THR A 38 -15.09 10.46 2.97
N PRO A 39 -15.07 10.62 1.64
CA PRO A 39 -16.02 11.49 0.95
C PRO A 39 -17.43 10.90 0.99
N ALA A 40 -18.45 11.79 1.01
CA ALA A 40 -19.86 11.41 0.95
C ALA A 40 -20.31 11.04 -0.48
N VAL A 41 -19.52 10.21 -1.15
CA VAL A 41 -19.78 9.73 -2.52
C VAL A 41 -19.89 8.20 -2.48
N GLY A 42 -20.96 7.65 -2.99
CA GLY A 42 -21.12 6.20 -3.13
C GLY A 42 -20.51 5.72 -4.45
N VAL A 43 -19.62 4.74 -4.40
CA VAL A 43 -19.09 4.04 -5.57
C VAL A 43 -19.61 2.61 -5.60
N SER A 44 -20.18 2.20 -6.72
CA SER A 44 -20.62 0.81 -6.91
C SER A 44 -19.45 -0.07 -7.32
N THR A 45 -18.96 -0.89 -6.41
CA THR A 45 -17.87 -1.85 -6.69
C THR A 45 -18.18 -2.75 -7.90
N PRO A 46 -19.37 -3.35 -8.05
CA PRO A 46 -19.68 -4.14 -9.24
C PRO A 46 -19.64 -3.34 -10.54
N GLN A 47 -20.01 -2.05 -10.50
CA GLN A 47 -19.92 -1.18 -11.67
C GLN A 47 -18.47 -0.85 -11.99
N ALA A 48 -17.66 -0.52 -11.00
CA ALA A 48 -16.24 -0.24 -11.20
C ALA A 48 -15.50 -1.42 -11.87
N PHE A 49 -15.81 -2.66 -11.49
CA PHE A 49 -15.28 -3.85 -12.16
C PHE A 49 -15.72 -3.95 -13.61
N ARG A 50 -17.01 -3.78 -13.90
CA ARG A 50 -17.51 -3.82 -15.31
C ARG A 50 -16.84 -2.77 -16.19
N ASP A 51 -16.66 -1.57 -15.65
CA ASP A 51 -16.05 -0.46 -16.40
C ASP A 51 -14.54 -0.69 -16.60
N TRP A 52 -13.88 -1.31 -15.62
CA TRP A 52 -12.51 -1.74 -15.76
C TRP A 52 -12.36 -2.83 -16.82
N ASP A 53 -13.21 -3.87 -16.81
CA ASP A 53 -13.21 -4.92 -17.83
C ASP A 53 -13.42 -4.34 -19.23
N ALA A 54 -14.36 -3.40 -19.38
CA ALA A 54 -14.61 -2.71 -20.64
C ALA A 54 -13.39 -1.91 -21.11
N LEU A 55 -12.73 -1.19 -20.20
CA LEU A 55 -11.51 -0.44 -20.50
C LEU A 55 -10.36 -1.37 -20.92
N CYS A 56 -10.21 -2.52 -20.26
CA CYS A 56 -9.21 -3.53 -20.62
C CYS A 56 -9.41 -4.05 -22.05
N VAL A 57 -10.66 -4.31 -22.44
CA VAL A 57 -10.99 -4.72 -23.82
C VAL A 57 -10.70 -3.60 -24.82
N GLU A 58 -11.07 -2.36 -24.52
CA GLU A 58 -10.83 -1.19 -25.37
C GLU A 58 -9.33 -0.95 -25.62
N GLU A 59 -8.51 -1.12 -24.59
CA GLU A 59 -7.06 -0.90 -24.65
C GLU A 59 -6.26 -2.15 -25.04
N GLY A 60 -6.90 -3.30 -25.24
CA GLY A 60 -6.24 -4.55 -25.59
C GLY A 60 -5.32 -5.06 -24.46
N LEU A 61 -5.65 -4.75 -23.21
CA LEU A 61 -4.88 -5.25 -22.05
C LEU A 61 -5.12 -6.74 -21.89
N THR A 62 -4.04 -7.49 -21.78
CA THR A 62 -4.12 -8.96 -21.63
C THR A 62 -3.77 -9.38 -20.19
N PRO A 63 -4.22 -10.57 -19.75
CA PRO A 63 -3.83 -11.13 -18.46
C PRO A 63 -2.32 -11.26 -18.29
N GLU A 64 -1.59 -11.51 -19.37
CA GLU A 64 -0.11 -11.61 -19.38
C GLU A 64 0.55 -10.27 -19.02
N ALA A 65 0.03 -9.16 -19.56
CA ALA A 65 0.52 -7.82 -19.23
C ALA A 65 0.32 -7.50 -17.73
N SER A 66 -0.81 -7.92 -17.16
CA SER A 66 -1.07 -7.79 -15.73
C SER A 66 -0.13 -8.65 -14.88
N ALA A 67 0.14 -9.89 -15.30
CA ALA A 67 1.08 -10.78 -14.63
C ALA A 67 2.52 -10.22 -14.66
N ASP A 68 2.93 -9.60 -15.75
CA ASP A 68 4.25 -8.98 -15.86
C ASP A 68 4.38 -7.74 -14.96
N LYS A 69 3.33 -6.95 -14.82
CA LYS A 69 3.27 -5.84 -13.86
C LYS A 69 3.45 -6.32 -12.42
N LEU A 70 2.79 -7.42 -12.05
CA LEU A 70 2.93 -8.04 -10.72
C LEU A 70 4.33 -8.59 -10.47
N LYS A 71 4.97 -9.24 -11.48
CA LYS A 71 6.37 -9.71 -11.40
C LYS A 71 7.33 -8.53 -11.21
N GLN A 72 7.09 -7.42 -11.90
CA GLN A 72 7.91 -6.21 -11.74
C GLN A 72 7.77 -5.63 -10.34
N LEU A 73 6.55 -5.54 -9.81
CA LEU A 73 6.29 -5.10 -8.45
C LEU A 73 6.99 -5.99 -7.42
N SER A 74 6.90 -7.31 -7.58
CA SER A 74 7.56 -8.28 -6.71
C SER A 74 9.09 -8.13 -6.73
N ARG A 75 9.69 -7.88 -7.91
CA ARG A 75 11.13 -7.63 -8.04
C ARG A 75 11.55 -6.31 -7.41
N ALA A 76 10.78 -5.26 -7.61
CA ALA A 76 11.02 -3.95 -7.01
C ALA A 76 10.95 -4.04 -5.48
N TYR A 77 9.97 -4.77 -4.95
CA TYR A 77 9.83 -5.00 -3.51
C TYR A 77 11.01 -5.82 -2.97
N ALA A 78 11.35 -6.94 -3.62
CA ALA A 78 12.52 -7.75 -3.24
C ALA A 78 13.81 -6.94 -3.26
N GLY A 79 14.01 -6.06 -4.25
CA GLY A 79 15.15 -5.15 -4.34
C GLY A 79 15.21 -4.14 -3.18
N ALA A 80 14.04 -3.65 -2.72
CA ALA A 80 13.96 -2.73 -1.60
C ALA A 80 14.52 -3.34 -0.30
N PHE A 81 14.25 -4.63 -0.08
CA PHE A 81 14.68 -5.36 1.10
C PHE A 81 16.02 -6.07 0.96
N ALA A 82 16.51 -6.29 -0.26
CA ALA A 82 17.81 -6.93 -0.51
C ALA A 82 19.02 -6.02 -0.17
N VAL A 83 18.85 -4.71 -0.14
CA VAL A 83 19.93 -3.74 0.11
C VAL A 83 20.50 -3.81 1.54
N GLY A 84 19.86 -4.56 2.44
CA GLY A 84 20.34 -4.78 3.81
C GLY A 84 21.10 -6.10 4.03
N LEU A 85 21.26 -6.94 3.00
CA LEU A 85 22.05 -8.15 3.13
C LEU A 85 23.53 -7.79 3.06
N PRO A 86 24.37 -8.16 4.06
CA PRO A 86 25.80 -7.91 3.99
C PRO A 86 26.37 -8.62 2.76
N GLU A 87 27.07 -7.84 1.91
CA GLU A 87 27.82 -8.43 0.78
C GLU A 87 28.77 -9.49 1.31
N GLY A 88 28.57 -10.69 0.77
CA GLY A 88 29.51 -11.78 0.67
C GLY A 88 30.51 -12.00 1.80
N ARG A 89 30.18 -12.81 2.77
CA ARG A 89 31.22 -13.64 3.39
C ARG A 89 31.64 -14.70 2.35
N PRO A 90 32.96 -14.81 2.03
CA PRO A 90 33.42 -15.87 1.12
C PRO A 90 33.03 -17.23 1.69
N ALA A 91 32.60 -18.13 0.81
CA ALA A 91 32.25 -19.50 1.14
C ALA A 91 33.48 -20.19 1.74
N GLY A 92 33.53 -20.31 3.05
CA GLY A 92 34.50 -21.07 3.84
C GLY A 92 33.74 -22.12 4.64
N GLU A 93 33.90 -23.35 4.15
CA GLU A 93 33.81 -24.62 4.87
C GLU A 93 32.72 -24.89 5.90
N GLY A 94 31.81 -25.77 5.54
CA GLY A 94 31.31 -26.83 6.42
C GLY A 94 30.32 -26.42 7.52
N ARG A 95 29.04 -26.28 7.16
CA ARG A 95 27.97 -26.62 8.11
C ARG A 95 26.81 -27.30 7.41
N ARG A 96 26.49 -28.51 7.91
CA ARG A 96 25.46 -29.42 7.45
C ARG A 96 24.09 -28.72 7.34
N ALA A 97 23.39 -29.03 6.26
CA ALA A 97 21.98 -28.72 6.08
C ALA A 97 21.15 -29.31 7.24
N GLY A 98 20.45 -28.44 7.93
CA GLY A 98 19.46 -28.79 8.93
C GLY A 98 18.49 -27.64 9.11
N SER A 99 17.24 -27.91 8.74
CA SER A 99 16.00 -27.23 9.08
C SER A 99 15.84 -25.75 8.69
N SER A 100 14.85 -25.49 7.85
CA SER A 100 13.99 -24.29 7.76
C SER A 100 14.61 -23.00 8.36
N GLY A 101 15.58 -22.44 7.66
CA GLY A 101 16.20 -21.19 8.08
C GLY A 101 15.42 -20.00 7.55
N VAL A 102 14.37 -19.58 8.25
CA VAL A 102 13.99 -18.17 8.27
C VAL A 102 15.11 -17.49 9.06
N PRO A 103 15.86 -16.53 8.50
CA PRO A 103 16.85 -15.80 9.25
C PRO A 103 16.14 -15.08 10.41
N PRO A 104 16.74 -15.01 11.60
CA PRO A 104 16.16 -14.27 12.71
C PRO A 104 15.98 -12.82 12.29
N VAL A 105 14.75 -12.34 12.33
CA VAL A 105 14.40 -10.94 12.18
C VAL A 105 14.86 -10.22 13.44
N GLY A 106 16.10 -9.79 13.43
CA GLY A 106 16.70 -9.09 14.55
C GLY A 106 17.93 -8.31 14.07
N GLY A 107 17.70 -7.12 13.59
CA GLY A 107 18.72 -6.17 13.19
C GLY A 107 18.15 -5.16 12.20
N ASP A 108 18.35 -3.90 12.47
CA ASP A 108 18.02 -2.69 11.68
C ASP A 108 18.16 -2.86 10.15
N LEU A 109 17.24 -3.59 9.52
CA LEU A 109 17.17 -3.74 8.06
C LEU A 109 16.27 -2.70 7.42
N ALA A 110 15.53 -1.95 8.20
CA ALA A 110 14.69 -0.87 7.73
C ALA A 110 15.45 0.45 7.89
N GLY A 111 16.12 0.87 6.84
CA GLY A 111 16.33 2.31 6.67
C GLY A 111 14.97 3.01 6.65
N PRO A 112 14.91 4.34 6.86
CA PRO A 112 13.64 5.07 6.86
C PRO A 112 12.78 4.66 5.67
N LEU A 113 11.46 4.53 5.86
CA LEU A 113 10.51 4.14 4.81
C LEU A 113 10.72 4.94 3.52
N GLU A 114 11.08 6.22 3.66
CA GLU A 114 11.50 7.10 2.58
C GLU A 114 12.60 6.47 1.73
N SER A 115 13.60 5.88 2.35
CA SER A 115 14.74 5.29 1.62
C SER A 115 14.35 4.01 0.88
N ALA A 116 13.37 3.24 1.34
CA ALA A 116 12.90 2.04 0.65
C ALA A 116 11.93 2.38 -0.48
N LEU A 117 10.92 3.21 -0.22
CA LEU A 117 9.92 3.60 -1.22
C LEU A 117 10.50 4.54 -2.29
N VAL A 118 11.36 5.49 -1.92
CA VAL A 118 11.95 6.46 -2.84
C VAL A 118 13.06 5.82 -3.67
N ARG A 119 13.96 5.03 -3.06
CA ARG A 119 15.07 4.37 -3.80
C ARG A 119 14.59 3.36 -4.84
N THR A 120 13.46 2.71 -4.60
CA THR A 120 12.93 1.70 -5.54
C THR A 120 12.00 2.26 -6.58
N GLY A 121 11.59 3.53 -6.43
CA GLY A 121 10.56 4.10 -7.29
C GLY A 121 9.20 3.38 -7.18
N ILE A 122 9.03 2.55 -6.15
CA ILE A 122 7.82 1.73 -5.96
C ILE A 122 6.56 2.60 -5.95
N THR A 123 6.64 3.83 -5.43
CA THR A 123 5.52 4.77 -5.42
C THR A 123 5.01 5.11 -6.81
N SER A 124 5.87 5.10 -7.84
CA SER A 124 5.48 5.32 -9.24
C SER A 124 4.84 4.09 -9.89
N TRP A 125 4.98 2.91 -9.28
CA TRP A 125 4.49 1.62 -9.78
C TRP A 125 3.22 1.16 -9.06
N ILE A 126 2.99 1.65 -7.83
CA ILE A 126 1.78 1.40 -7.07
C ILE A 126 0.69 2.32 -7.60
N ALA A 127 -0.11 1.81 -8.52
CA ALA A 127 -1.27 2.51 -9.03
C ALA A 127 -2.51 1.66 -8.79
N ASN A 128 -3.60 2.30 -8.39
CA ASN A 128 -4.89 1.64 -8.31
C ASN A 128 -5.58 1.78 -9.67
N ASP A 129 -5.73 0.66 -10.36
CA ASP A 129 -6.31 0.62 -11.71
C ASP A 129 -7.75 1.14 -11.75
N PHE A 130 -8.52 1.02 -10.67
CA PHE A 130 -9.87 1.60 -10.57
C PHE A 130 -9.89 3.13 -10.67
N GLU A 131 -8.81 3.82 -10.36
CA GLU A 131 -8.76 5.28 -10.51
C GLU A 131 -9.08 5.73 -11.94
N ARG A 132 -8.67 4.93 -12.94
CA ARG A 132 -8.88 5.22 -14.36
C ARG A 132 -10.36 5.25 -14.75
N VAL A 133 -11.19 4.48 -14.10
CA VAL A 133 -12.64 4.40 -14.37
C VAL A 133 -13.43 5.19 -13.34
N VAL A 134 -13.11 5.09 -12.06
CA VAL A 134 -13.85 5.74 -10.98
C VAL A 134 -13.71 7.27 -11.04
N PHE A 135 -12.53 7.80 -11.35
CA PHE A 135 -12.35 9.26 -11.45
C PHE A 135 -13.03 9.88 -12.67
N ARG A 136 -13.30 9.10 -13.74
CA ARG A 136 -14.12 9.56 -14.86
C ARG A 136 -15.58 9.73 -14.44
N GLN A 137 -16.11 8.84 -13.59
CA GLN A 137 -17.49 8.89 -13.09
C GLN A 137 -17.66 9.87 -11.93
N HIS A 138 -16.64 9.99 -11.10
CA HIS A 138 -16.62 10.81 -9.89
C HIS A 138 -15.40 11.75 -9.88
N PRO A 139 -15.38 12.83 -10.68
CA PRO A 139 -14.24 13.75 -10.75
C PRO A 139 -13.87 14.39 -9.41
N SER A 140 -14.81 14.51 -8.48
CA SER A 140 -14.56 14.98 -7.12
C SER A 140 -13.55 14.10 -6.36
N LEU A 141 -13.50 12.79 -6.64
CA LEU A 141 -12.52 11.88 -6.01
C LEU A 141 -11.11 12.13 -6.54
N ALA A 142 -10.96 12.47 -7.83
CA ALA A 142 -9.68 12.89 -8.39
C ALA A 142 -9.17 14.18 -7.73
N GLU A 143 -10.07 15.14 -7.45
CA GLU A 143 -9.71 16.37 -6.74
C GLU A 143 -9.29 16.09 -5.30
N ILE A 144 -9.98 15.20 -4.60
CA ILE A 144 -9.60 14.76 -3.24
C ILE A 144 -8.20 14.10 -3.26
N LYS A 145 -7.91 13.25 -4.25
CA LYS A 145 -6.56 12.69 -4.43
C LYS A 145 -5.52 13.80 -4.61
N ARG A 146 -5.83 14.83 -5.42
CA ARG A 146 -4.94 15.98 -5.65
C ARG A 146 -4.67 16.74 -4.35
N ILE A 147 -5.68 16.95 -3.52
CA ILE A 147 -5.56 17.59 -2.20
C ILE A 147 -4.67 16.76 -1.27
N LEU A 148 -4.90 15.43 -1.22
CA LEU A 148 -4.06 14.51 -0.45
C LEU A 148 -2.61 14.52 -0.94
N SER A 149 -2.40 14.46 -2.24
CA SER A 149 -1.04 14.45 -2.83
C SER A 149 -0.23 15.67 -2.42
N GLY A 150 -0.85 16.85 -2.32
CA GLY A 150 -0.14 18.10 -2.01
C GLY A 150 1.04 18.37 -2.94
N SER A 151 0.97 17.87 -4.19
CA SER A 151 2.07 17.95 -5.16
C SER A 151 2.54 19.39 -5.36
N GLY A 152 3.86 19.61 -5.31
CA GLY A 152 4.46 20.93 -5.44
C GLY A 152 4.58 21.70 -4.11
N THR A 153 4.20 21.08 -2.97
CA THR A 153 4.42 21.64 -1.63
C THR A 153 5.52 20.86 -0.89
N PRO A 154 6.19 21.46 0.10
CA PRO A 154 7.15 20.74 0.96
C PRO A 154 6.51 19.58 1.75
N GLU A 155 5.20 19.59 1.89
CA GLU A 155 4.40 18.63 2.65
C GLU A 155 3.71 17.62 1.75
N ALA A 156 4.24 17.40 0.53
CA ALA A 156 3.69 16.44 -0.41
C ALA A 156 3.64 15.03 0.18
N ALA A 157 2.58 14.30 -0.15
CA ALA A 157 2.45 12.89 0.23
C ALA A 157 3.54 12.05 -0.46
N LEU A 158 4.05 11.05 0.25
CA LEU A 158 4.89 9.99 -0.34
C LEU A 158 4.09 9.20 -1.38
N HIS A 159 2.81 9.00 -1.11
CA HIS A 159 1.86 8.34 -2.01
C HIS A 159 0.44 8.75 -1.65
N ALA A 160 -0.43 8.90 -2.66
CA ALA A 160 -1.86 9.09 -2.46
C ALA A 160 -2.64 8.25 -3.48
N SER A 161 -3.67 7.56 -3.02
CA SER A 161 -4.44 6.64 -3.87
C SER A 161 -5.87 6.45 -3.40
N LEU A 162 -6.70 5.99 -4.32
CA LEU A 162 -7.99 5.43 -4.02
C LEU A 162 -7.82 4.09 -3.26
N SER A 163 -8.66 3.82 -2.29
CA SER A 163 -8.68 2.55 -1.55
C SER A 163 -9.67 1.58 -2.20
N GLY A 164 -9.17 0.47 -2.74
CA GLY A 164 -10.02 -0.49 -3.46
C GLY A 164 -10.76 0.18 -4.62
N SER A 165 -12.05 -0.09 -4.76
CA SER A 165 -12.93 0.58 -5.73
C SER A 165 -13.41 1.97 -5.28
N GLY A 166 -13.01 2.44 -4.07
CA GLY A 166 -13.45 3.71 -3.49
C GLY A 166 -14.75 3.54 -2.67
N SER A 167 -15.29 4.66 -2.20
CA SER A 167 -14.92 6.05 -2.40
C SER A 167 -13.78 6.55 -1.49
N ALA A 168 -13.36 5.78 -0.49
CA ALA A 168 -12.29 6.18 0.39
C ALA A 168 -10.97 6.38 -0.37
N LEU A 169 -10.19 7.38 0.05
CA LEU A 169 -8.83 7.64 -0.43
C LEU A 169 -7.88 7.74 0.75
N PHE A 170 -6.60 7.52 0.50
CA PHE A 170 -5.58 7.72 1.52
C PHE A 170 -4.36 8.44 0.96
N GLY A 171 -3.63 9.11 1.87
CA GLY A 171 -2.32 9.67 1.61
C GLY A 171 -1.33 9.21 2.66
N LEU A 172 -0.10 8.87 2.28
CA LEU A 172 1.00 8.50 3.17
C LEU A 172 1.97 9.67 3.28
N TYR A 173 2.44 9.97 4.48
CA TYR A 173 3.28 11.13 4.77
C TYR A 173 4.45 10.74 5.66
N GLN A 174 5.59 11.38 5.44
CA GLN A 174 6.78 11.15 6.24
C GLN A 174 6.64 11.74 7.65
N ALA A 175 6.05 12.93 7.75
CA ALA A 175 5.91 13.66 8.99
C ALA A 175 4.44 13.81 9.40
N ARG A 176 4.21 13.91 10.71
CA ARG A 176 2.88 14.13 11.28
C ARG A 176 2.30 15.46 10.83
N GLU A 177 3.10 16.48 10.82
CA GLU A 177 2.71 17.86 10.45
C GLU A 177 2.21 17.91 9.00
N ALA A 178 2.84 17.16 8.09
CA ALA A 178 2.40 17.04 6.70
C ALA A 178 1.03 16.34 6.59
N ALA A 179 0.80 15.29 7.39
CA ALA A 179 -0.50 14.62 7.45
C ALA A 179 -1.59 15.54 8.03
N GLU A 180 -1.29 16.25 9.11
CA GLU A 180 -2.22 17.22 9.72
C GLU A 180 -2.56 18.36 8.75
N SER A 181 -1.58 18.89 8.03
CA SER A 181 -1.78 19.90 6.99
C SER A 181 -2.69 19.38 5.86
N ALA A 182 -2.46 18.16 5.39
CA ALA A 182 -3.30 17.53 4.38
C ALA A 182 -4.75 17.34 4.88
N CYS A 183 -4.91 16.90 6.13
CA CYS A 183 -6.23 16.78 6.77
C CYS A 183 -6.94 18.14 6.84
N GLY A 184 -6.23 19.20 7.18
CA GLY A 184 -6.75 20.58 7.18
C GLY A 184 -7.21 21.02 5.78
N ARG A 185 -6.44 20.70 4.72
CA ARG A 185 -6.85 20.97 3.33
C ARG A 185 -8.11 20.22 2.93
N LEU A 186 -8.27 18.97 3.35
CA LEU A 186 -9.50 18.20 3.12
C LEU A 186 -10.70 18.83 3.82
N GLN A 187 -10.55 19.23 5.08
CA GLN A 187 -11.61 19.88 5.84
C GLN A 187 -12.02 21.22 5.22
N ALA A 188 -11.07 22.01 4.74
CA ALA A 188 -11.35 23.25 4.01
C ALA A 188 -12.12 23.00 2.70
N ALA A 189 -11.94 21.82 2.07
CA ALA A 189 -12.70 21.37 0.90
C ALA A 189 -14.03 20.67 1.27
N GLY A 190 -14.42 20.64 2.55
CA GLY A 190 -15.65 19.99 3.02
C GLY A 190 -15.59 18.46 3.02
N VAL A 191 -14.39 17.87 3.02
CA VAL A 191 -14.19 16.43 3.04
C VAL A 191 -13.72 15.98 4.41
N GLN A 192 -14.35 14.95 4.95
CA GLN A 192 -13.92 14.35 6.21
C GLN A 192 -12.59 13.62 6.02
N GLY A 193 -11.62 13.94 6.88
CA GLY A 193 -10.31 13.30 6.92
C GLY A 193 -9.95 12.86 8.34
N THR A 194 -9.23 11.77 8.45
CA THR A 194 -8.70 11.24 9.72
C THR A 194 -7.21 11.02 9.60
N VAL A 195 -6.43 11.60 10.52
CA VAL A 195 -4.99 11.32 10.64
C VAL A 195 -4.80 10.06 11.46
N THR A 196 -4.02 9.14 10.95
CA THR A 196 -3.67 7.87 11.58
C THR A 196 -2.26 7.42 11.20
N ARG A 197 -1.91 6.17 11.47
CA ARG A 197 -0.64 5.55 11.05
C ARG A 197 -0.92 4.15 10.50
N THR A 198 -0.05 3.70 9.60
CA THR A 198 -0.03 2.29 9.20
C THR A 198 0.38 1.42 10.38
N LEU A 199 -0.15 0.21 10.46
CA LEU A 199 0.10 -0.74 11.56
C LEU A 199 0.99 -1.89 11.07
N PRO A 200 2.17 -2.10 11.66
CA PRO A 200 2.91 -3.36 11.50
C PRO A 200 2.13 -4.52 12.11
N ARG A 201 2.45 -5.74 11.68
CA ARG A 201 1.69 -6.95 12.03
C ARG A 201 1.61 -7.22 13.53
N ASP A 202 2.70 -7.03 14.24
CA ASP A 202 2.77 -7.22 15.69
C ASP A 202 1.82 -6.28 16.43
N ARG A 203 1.79 -5.00 16.04
CA ARG A 203 0.87 -4.02 16.60
C ARG A 203 -0.57 -4.27 16.20
N TYR A 204 -0.82 -4.66 14.95
CA TYR A 204 -2.15 -5.03 14.48
C TYR A 204 -2.76 -6.11 15.37
N TRP A 205 -2.03 -7.19 15.61
CA TRP A 205 -2.52 -8.29 16.44
C TRP A 205 -2.63 -7.91 17.92
N SER A 206 -1.68 -7.16 18.46
CA SER A 206 -1.77 -6.73 19.86
C SER A 206 -2.97 -5.85 20.13
N GLU A 207 -3.28 -4.92 19.21
CA GLU A 207 -4.42 -4.00 19.35
C GLU A 207 -5.75 -4.73 19.12
N MET A 208 -5.78 -5.70 18.21
CA MET A 208 -6.97 -6.49 17.91
C MET A 208 -7.37 -7.41 19.06
N LEU A 209 -6.39 -8.04 19.74
CA LEU A 209 -6.62 -8.91 20.88
C LEU A 209 -6.97 -8.14 22.17
N GLN A 210 -6.51 -6.89 22.32
CA GLN A 210 -6.86 -6.05 23.47
C GLN A 210 -8.30 -5.50 23.41
N ALA A 211 -8.93 -5.50 22.24
CA ALA A 211 -10.30 -4.99 22.07
C ALA A 211 -11.37 -5.90 22.73
N ASP A 212 -11.03 -7.14 23.07
CA ASP A 212 -11.95 -8.12 23.66
C ASP A 212 -12.05 -8.03 25.21
N GLU A 213 -11.24 -7.18 25.84
CA GLU A 213 -11.24 -7.04 27.34
C GLU A 213 -12.10 -5.87 27.84
N ARG A 214 -13.01 -5.29 27.02
CA ARG A 214 -13.88 -4.17 27.43
C ARG A 214 -15.35 -4.50 27.36
#